data_5d548601b644f79d574f0428fb01d3b6
#
_entry.id   5d548601b644f79d574f0428fb01d3b6
#
_cell.length_a   1.000
_cell.length_b   1.000
_cell.length_c   1.000
_cell.angle_alpha   90.00
_cell.angle_beta   90.00
_cell.angle_gamma   90.00
#
_symmetry.space_group_name_H-M   'P 1'
#
loop_
_entity.id
_entity.type
_entity.pdbx_description
1 polymer ?
#
loop_
_entity_poly.entity_id
_entity_poly.type
_entity_poly.pdbx_seq_one_letter_code
_entity_poly.pdbx_strand_id
1 'polypeptide(L)'
;RELAGALGIPERDADSIMDFWVAEGLLQSGNSPAAPAPAEPSTVQIPVMTKVPPTMGAPAGLTVHPPVAEPPKPKKETLSPPRLTPRDIVTLCRENSALSDLLTEAQTVLGRTISTAEQEMLVNMHIYYELPPEVILMLLGYYRGEKEKGRSINLAYINKMANSWSEDGVRTVADADEKLLYLSGTDKLWDKVIAMTGIRHRSPTARQRQMVADWGRDFSEDMLQLACDIMKENADKPSLKYMDSVLRRWKK
;
A
#
# COMPACT_ATOMS: atom_id res chain seq x y z
N ARG A 1 -30.19 26.57 12.01
CA ARG A 1 -31.10 26.81 10.86
C ARG A 1 -30.39 27.45 9.67
N GLU A 2 -29.61 28.51 9.84
CA GLU A 2 -28.90 29.18 8.74
C GLU A 2 -27.85 28.24 8.06
N LEU A 3 -27.13 27.46 8.84
CA LEU A 3 -26.12 26.48 8.33
C LEU A 3 -26.76 25.34 7.51
N ALA A 4 -27.90 24.83 7.94
CA ALA A 4 -28.64 23.76 7.22
C ALA A 4 -29.14 24.27 5.87
N GLY A 5 -29.64 25.54 5.84
CA GLY A 5 -30.06 26.17 4.60
C GLY A 5 -28.91 26.48 3.63
N ALA A 6 -27.74 26.87 4.13
CA ALA A 6 -26.55 27.16 3.31
C ALA A 6 -25.94 25.88 2.70
N LEU A 7 -26.06 24.75 3.39
CA LEU A 7 -25.50 23.45 2.97
C LEU A 7 -26.52 22.56 2.24
N GLY A 8 -27.80 22.96 2.18
CA GLY A 8 -28.84 22.18 1.51
C GLY A 8 -29.15 20.82 2.15
N ILE A 9 -28.90 20.68 3.47
CA ILE A 9 -29.12 19.45 4.24
C ILE A 9 -30.24 19.63 5.25
N PRO A 10 -30.96 18.54 5.65
CA PRO A 10 -31.98 18.58 6.68
C PRO A 10 -31.45 19.09 8.03
N GLU A 11 -32.22 19.89 8.79
CA GLU A 11 -31.79 20.43 10.08
C GLU A 11 -31.30 19.35 11.05
N ARG A 12 -31.91 18.16 11.08
CA ARG A 12 -31.50 17.03 11.93
C ARG A 12 -30.09 16.53 11.61
N ASP A 13 -29.74 16.52 10.35
CA ASP A 13 -28.41 16.06 9.92
C ASP A 13 -27.33 17.11 10.25
N ALA A 14 -27.67 18.39 10.14
CA ALA A 14 -26.82 19.49 10.56
C ALA A 14 -26.52 19.47 12.07
N ASP A 15 -27.53 19.20 12.89
CA ASP A 15 -27.38 19.08 14.35
C ASP A 15 -26.49 17.88 14.72
N SER A 16 -26.71 16.73 14.11
CA SER A 16 -25.88 15.53 14.33
C SER A 16 -24.40 15.74 13.94
N ILE A 17 -24.14 16.47 12.86
CA ILE A 17 -22.78 16.83 12.43
C ILE A 17 -22.12 17.80 13.42
N MET A 18 -22.87 18.76 13.94
CA MET A 18 -22.39 19.70 14.95
C MET A 18 -22.06 19.00 16.27
N ASP A 19 -22.93 18.09 16.73
CA ASP A 19 -22.71 17.31 17.94
C ASP A 19 -21.46 16.41 17.82
N PHE A 20 -21.24 15.80 16.64
CA PHE A 20 -20.04 15.05 16.36
C PHE A 20 -18.77 15.89 16.46
N TRP A 21 -18.76 17.09 15.89
CA TRP A 21 -17.59 17.96 15.92
C TRP A 21 -17.31 18.55 17.31
N VAL A 22 -18.35 18.73 18.12
CA VAL A 22 -18.20 19.11 19.54
C VAL A 22 -17.63 17.95 20.35
N ALA A 23 -18.08 16.71 20.11
CA ALA A 23 -17.58 15.51 20.77
C ALA A 23 -16.11 15.21 20.43
N GLU A 24 -15.68 15.46 19.18
CA GLU A 24 -14.29 15.31 18.73
C GLU A 24 -13.40 16.53 19.11
N GLY A 25 -13.95 17.53 19.80
CA GLY A 25 -13.19 18.71 20.24
C GLY A 25 -12.80 19.69 19.13
N LEU A 26 -13.38 19.55 17.93
CA LEU A 26 -13.10 20.39 16.77
C LEU A 26 -13.86 21.71 16.81
N LEU A 27 -14.96 21.77 17.57
CA LEU A 27 -15.75 22.99 17.85
C LEU A 27 -15.97 23.16 19.35
N GLN A 28 -15.81 24.38 19.86
CA GLN A 28 -16.17 24.73 21.23
C GLN A 28 -17.62 25.28 21.25
N SER A 29 -18.48 24.61 22.01
CA SER A 29 -19.80 25.16 22.31
C SER A 29 -19.63 26.43 23.13
N GLY A 30 -20.04 27.59 22.56
CA GLY A 30 -19.86 28.91 23.15
C GLY A 30 -20.72 29.16 24.39
N ASN A 31 -20.55 28.40 25.45
CA ASN A 31 -21.03 28.73 26.79
C ASN A 31 -20.22 27.94 27.84
N SER A 32 -19.06 28.47 28.23
CA SER A 32 -18.32 27.94 29.37
C SER A 32 -17.70 29.04 30.20
N PRO A 33 -17.95 29.09 31.51
CA PRO A 33 -17.24 29.99 32.39
C PRO A 33 -15.81 29.53 32.67
N ALA A 34 -14.94 30.49 32.92
CA ALA A 34 -13.51 30.44 33.05
C ALA A 34 -12.90 29.22 33.76
N ALA A 35 -11.84 28.69 33.15
CA ALA A 35 -10.98 27.63 33.68
C ALA A 35 -10.03 28.21 34.76
N PRO A 36 -9.65 27.41 35.82
CA PRO A 36 -8.45 27.62 36.60
C PRO A 36 -7.22 26.98 35.96
N ALA A 37 -6.06 27.60 36.21
CA ALA A 37 -4.74 27.34 35.66
C ALA A 37 -4.16 25.91 35.90
N PRO A 38 -3.14 25.53 35.16
CA PRO A 38 -2.63 24.13 35.11
C PRO A 38 -1.75 23.82 36.33
N ALA A 39 -1.95 22.64 36.91
CA ALA A 39 -1.10 22.05 37.92
C ALA A 39 -0.03 21.19 37.26
N GLU A 40 1.18 21.30 37.79
CA GLU A 40 2.40 20.60 37.36
C GLU A 40 2.34 19.06 37.55
N PRO A 41 3.16 18.26 36.84
CA PRO A 41 3.08 16.81 36.89
C PRO A 41 3.75 16.22 38.13
N SER A 42 2.97 15.51 38.95
CA SER A 42 3.47 14.73 40.06
C SER A 42 4.18 13.45 39.60
N THR A 43 5.43 13.35 39.95
CA THR A 43 6.31 12.17 39.87
C THR A 43 5.74 11.01 40.67
N VAL A 44 5.34 9.93 40.06
CA VAL A 44 4.99 8.67 40.74
C VAL A 44 6.25 7.82 40.85
N GLN A 45 6.71 7.63 42.07
CA GLN A 45 7.81 6.74 42.43
C GLN A 45 7.30 5.29 42.44
N ILE A 46 8.03 4.40 41.77
CA ILE A 46 7.86 2.96 41.83
C ILE A 46 8.68 2.40 42.98
N PRO A 47 8.13 1.62 43.92
CA PRO A 47 8.93 0.98 44.98
C PRO A 47 9.62 -0.28 44.44
N VAL A 48 10.94 -0.30 44.60
CA VAL A 48 11.82 -1.46 44.43
C VAL A 48 11.61 -2.39 45.61
N MET A 49 11.25 -3.66 45.40
CA MET A 49 11.37 -4.71 46.39
C MET A 49 12.46 -5.71 45.99
N THR A 50 13.60 -5.56 46.66
CA THR A 50 14.67 -6.56 46.72
C THR A 50 14.27 -7.69 47.68
N LYS A 51 14.39 -8.94 47.25
CA LYS A 51 14.68 -10.08 48.15
C LYS A 51 15.27 -11.29 47.41
N VAL A 52 16.51 -11.60 47.71
CA VAL A 52 17.27 -12.83 47.42
C VAL A 52 17.85 -13.26 48.80
N PRO A 53 18.31 -14.49 49.08
CA PRO A 53 18.24 -15.84 48.53
C PRO A 53 17.79 -16.90 49.58
N PRO A 54 18.11 -18.22 49.52
CA PRO A 54 19.36 -18.88 49.16
C PRO A 54 19.29 -20.22 48.37
N THR A 55 20.35 -20.46 47.65
CA THR A 55 21.14 -21.65 47.28
C THR A 55 20.68 -23.06 47.67
N MET A 56 20.67 -24.01 46.71
CA MET A 56 21.46 -25.25 46.72
C MET A 56 21.18 -26.17 45.51
N GLY A 57 22.27 -26.69 44.90
CA GLY A 57 22.31 -28.05 44.31
C GLY A 57 22.34 -28.12 42.78
N ALA A 58 23.53 -28.16 42.17
CA ALA A 58 23.76 -28.71 40.82
C ALA A 58 23.66 -30.24 40.81
N PRO A 59 23.36 -30.91 39.67
CA PRO A 59 24.47 -31.36 38.83
C PRO A 59 24.28 -31.20 37.32
N ALA A 60 25.42 -31.32 36.68
CA ALA A 60 25.76 -31.14 35.27
C ALA A 60 24.94 -31.93 34.24
N GLY A 61 24.82 -31.35 33.06
CA GLY A 61 24.69 -32.11 31.82
C GLY A 61 23.69 -31.60 30.84
N LEU A 62 24.21 -31.11 29.72
CA LEU A 62 23.60 -30.81 28.41
C LEU A 62 23.44 -29.33 28.09
N THR A 63 24.51 -28.80 27.50
CA THR A 63 24.49 -27.54 26.75
C THR A 63 23.66 -27.68 25.52
N VAL A 64 22.38 -27.28 25.57
CA VAL A 64 21.58 -26.98 24.41
C VAL A 64 21.80 -25.50 24.11
N HIS A 65 22.58 -25.22 23.08
CA HIS A 65 22.68 -23.88 22.54
C HIS A 65 21.29 -23.46 22.06
N PRO A 66 20.73 -22.31 22.52
CA PRO A 66 19.55 -21.74 21.90
C PRO A 66 19.92 -21.35 20.45
N PRO A 67 19.00 -21.52 19.47
CA PRO A 67 19.28 -21.08 18.12
C PRO A 67 19.58 -19.58 18.13
N VAL A 68 20.73 -19.23 17.57
CA VAL A 68 21.13 -17.84 17.36
C VAL A 68 20.01 -17.19 16.53
N ALA A 69 19.26 -16.29 17.17
CA ALA A 69 18.32 -15.46 16.46
C ALA A 69 19.12 -14.62 15.46
N GLU A 70 18.87 -14.83 14.17
CA GLU A 70 19.41 -13.95 13.14
C GLU A 70 19.07 -12.50 13.51
N PRO A 71 20.03 -11.57 13.42
CA PRO A 71 19.76 -10.17 13.70
C PRO A 71 18.63 -9.71 12.78
N PRO A 72 17.63 -8.97 13.26
CA PRO A 72 16.55 -8.47 12.44
C PRO A 72 17.19 -7.64 11.31
N LYS A 73 16.91 -8.03 10.05
CA LYS A 73 17.32 -7.25 8.88
C LYS A 73 16.93 -5.80 9.13
N PRO A 74 17.85 -4.83 8.93
CA PRO A 74 17.54 -3.43 9.15
C PRO A 74 16.30 -3.10 8.32
N LYS A 75 15.22 -2.70 8.99
CA LYS A 75 14.09 -2.07 8.31
C LYS A 75 14.68 -0.85 7.64
N LYS A 76 14.79 -0.86 6.30
CA LYS A 76 15.08 0.34 5.53
C LYS A 76 14.05 1.37 5.99
N GLU A 77 14.52 2.43 6.62
CA GLU A 77 13.68 3.61 6.87
C GLU A 77 13.24 4.10 5.50
N THR A 78 12.04 3.76 5.11
CA THR A 78 11.38 4.35 3.95
C THR A 78 11.10 5.80 4.35
N LEU A 79 12.05 6.67 4.08
CA LEU A 79 11.83 8.11 4.19
C LEU A 79 10.61 8.43 3.32
N SER A 80 9.55 8.87 3.96
CA SER A 80 8.36 9.32 3.24
C SER A 80 8.73 10.56 2.43
N PRO A 81 8.26 10.68 1.17
CA PRO A 81 8.53 11.85 0.36
C PRO A 81 8.03 13.12 1.07
N PRO A 82 8.70 14.26 0.88
CA PRO A 82 8.30 15.52 1.50
C PRO A 82 6.91 15.95 1.01
N ARG A 83 6.17 16.60 1.89
CA ARG A 83 4.91 17.28 1.51
C ARG A 83 5.22 18.56 0.75
N LEU A 84 4.67 18.67 -0.46
CA LEU A 84 4.84 19.85 -1.31
C LEU A 84 3.56 20.71 -1.27
N THR A 85 3.74 22.00 -1.08
CA THR A 85 2.63 22.94 -1.24
C THR A 85 2.40 23.26 -2.72
N PRO A 86 1.21 23.77 -3.10
CA PRO A 86 0.97 24.23 -4.48
C PRO A 86 1.99 25.27 -4.98
N ARG A 87 2.51 26.11 -4.06
CA ARG A 87 3.55 27.10 -4.39
C ARG A 87 4.87 26.43 -4.72
N ASP A 88 5.25 25.41 -3.97
CA ASP A 88 6.48 24.64 -4.22
C ASP A 88 6.41 23.96 -5.59
N ILE A 89 5.27 23.35 -5.92
CA ILE A 89 5.05 22.71 -7.24
C ILE A 89 5.20 23.73 -8.37
N VAL A 90 4.59 24.91 -8.25
CA VAL A 90 4.71 25.97 -9.26
C VAL A 90 6.15 26.45 -9.39
N THR A 91 6.87 26.59 -8.28
CA THR A 91 8.28 27.00 -8.31
C THR A 91 9.16 25.95 -8.99
N LEU A 92 8.98 24.67 -8.62
CA LEU A 92 9.70 23.54 -9.22
C LEU A 92 9.43 23.40 -10.71
N CYS A 93 8.18 23.56 -11.15
CA CYS A 93 7.82 23.55 -12.58
C CYS A 93 8.41 24.74 -13.36
N ARG A 94 8.62 25.88 -12.71
CA ARG A 94 9.26 27.04 -13.34
C ARG A 94 10.77 26.84 -13.48
N GLU A 95 11.39 26.17 -12.52
CA GLU A 95 12.84 25.88 -12.52
C GLU A 95 13.20 24.67 -13.39
N ASN A 96 12.26 23.72 -13.55
CA ASN A 96 12.45 22.50 -14.33
C ASN A 96 11.29 22.31 -15.33
N SER A 97 11.57 22.60 -16.60
CA SER A 97 10.61 22.44 -17.69
C SER A 97 10.13 20.99 -17.85
N ALA A 98 10.99 20.00 -17.60
CA ALA A 98 10.63 18.59 -17.70
C ALA A 98 9.50 18.22 -16.72
N LEU A 99 9.41 18.88 -15.55
CA LEU A 99 8.28 18.69 -14.63
C LEU A 99 6.98 19.29 -15.18
N SER A 100 7.03 20.47 -15.80
CA SER A 100 5.88 21.09 -16.41
C SER A 100 5.35 20.21 -17.55
N ASP A 101 6.24 19.70 -18.38
CA ASP A 101 5.92 18.80 -19.49
C ASP A 101 5.32 17.49 -18.96
N LEU A 102 5.94 16.89 -17.92
CA LEU A 102 5.42 15.69 -17.25
C LEU A 102 3.98 15.88 -16.76
N LEU A 103 3.69 17.00 -16.06
CA LEU A 103 2.35 17.26 -15.55
C LEU A 103 1.31 17.47 -16.68
N THR A 104 1.73 18.06 -17.79
CA THR A 104 0.89 18.25 -18.96
C THR A 104 0.61 16.92 -19.67
N GLU A 105 1.64 16.14 -19.92
CA GLU A 105 1.56 14.81 -20.54
C GLU A 105 0.73 13.83 -19.67
N ALA A 106 0.91 13.89 -18.34
CA ALA A 106 0.15 13.08 -17.39
C ALA A 106 -1.37 13.30 -17.53
N GLN A 107 -1.82 14.55 -17.74
CA GLN A 107 -3.23 14.87 -17.99
C GLN A 107 -3.71 14.25 -19.31
N THR A 108 -2.88 14.31 -20.34
CA THR A 108 -3.17 13.69 -21.64
C THR A 108 -3.30 12.18 -21.51
N VAL A 109 -2.35 11.51 -20.84
CA VAL A 109 -2.39 10.06 -20.59
C VAL A 109 -3.62 9.67 -19.78
N LEU A 110 -3.95 10.42 -18.71
CA LEU A 110 -5.10 10.12 -17.86
C LEU A 110 -6.45 10.52 -18.48
N GLY A 111 -6.45 11.36 -19.51
CA GLY A 111 -7.66 11.87 -20.19
C GLY A 111 -8.49 12.82 -19.30
N ARG A 112 -7.87 13.41 -18.26
CA ARG A 112 -8.50 14.35 -17.33
C ARG A 112 -7.48 15.26 -16.67
N THR A 113 -7.96 16.34 -16.07
CA THR A 113 -7.13 17.18 -15.19
C THR A 113 -6.68 16.41 -13.96
N ILE A 114 -5.48 16.69 -13.46
CA ILE A 114 -4.91 16.12 -12.24
C ILE A 114 -5.11 17.06 -11.07
N SER A 115 -5.45 16.49 -9.90
CA SER A 115 -5.58 17.23 -8.65
C SER A 115 -4.21 17.66 -8.10
N THR A 116 -4.19 18.61 -7.15
CA THR A 116 -2.95 19.02 -6.48
C THR A 116 -2.22 17.86 -5.80
N ALA A 117 -2.96 16.92 -5.20
CA ALA A 117 -2.37 15.74 -4.58
C ALA A 117 -1.71 14.79 -5.62
N GLU A 118 -2.30 14.71 -6.81
CA GLU A 118 -1.70 13.94 -7.91
C GLU A 118 -0.48 14.65 -8.50
N GLN A 119 -0.50 15.98 -8.58
CA GLN A 119 0.67 16.77 -8.98
C GLN A 119 1.83 16.56 -7.98
N GLU A 120 1.56 16.67 -6.69
CA GLU A 120 2.55 16.39 -5.62
C GLU A 120 3.14 14.98 -5.77
N MET A 121 2.29 13.98 -6.01
CA MET A 121 2.73 12.60 -6.20
C MET A 121 3.65 12.45 -7.41
N LEU A 122 3.31 13.03 -8.56
CA LEU A 122 4.10 12.95 -9.79
C LEU A 122 5.44 13.68 -9.65
N VAL A 123 5.43 14.87 -9.02
CA VAL A 123 6.66 15.62 -8.71
C VAL A 123 7.57 14.81 -7.79
N ASN A 124 7.03 14.17 -6.77
CA ASN A 124 7.79 13.30 -5.88
C ASN A 124 8.32 12.06 -6.60
N MET A 125 7.60 11.49 -7.54
CA MET A 125 8.10 10.38 -8.36
C MET A 125 9.33 10.79 -9.18
N HIS A 126 9.35 12.00 -9.71
CA HIS A 126 10.47 12.49 -10.50
C HIS A 126 11.65 12.94 -9.63
N ILE A 127 11.39 13.79 -8.62
CA ILE A 127 12.46 14.41 -7.82
C ILE A 127 12.96 13.46 -6.71
N TYR A 128 12.03 12.82 -5.98
CA TYR A 128 12.40 12.06 -4.79
C TYR A 128 12.70 10.59 -5.10
N TYR A 129 11.92 9.96 -6.01
CA TYR A 129 12.20 8.60 -6.47
C TYR A 129 13.17 8.56 -7.65
N GLU A 130 13.58 9.72 -8.18
CA GLU A 130 14.52 9.86 -9.30
C GLU A 130 14.09 9.08 -10.55
N LEU A 131 12.79 8.95 -10.78
CA LEU A 131 12.27 8.28 -11.97
C LEU A 131 12.24 9.26 -13.17
N PRO A 132 12.69 8.82 -14.34
CA PRO A 132 12.52 9.60 -15.57
C PRO A 132 11.05 9.90 -15.88
N PRO A 133 10.73 11.07 -16.47
CA PRO A 133 9.37 11.42 -16.86
C PRO A 133 8.70 10.33 -17.70
N GLU A 134 9.41 9.74 -18.65
CA GLU A 134 8.92 8.71 -19.56
C GLU A 134 8.49 7.44 -18.78
N VAL A 135 9.25 7.04 -17.77
CA VAL A 135 8.93 5.89 -16.91
C VAL A 135 7.67 6.18 -16.09
N ILE A 136 7.52 7.41 -15.60
CA ILE A 136 6.31 7.83 -14.87
C ILE A 136 5.09 7.79 -15.79
N LEU A 137 5.21 8.28 -17.02
CA LEU A 137 4.13 8.23 -18.03
C LEU A 137 3.77 6.79 -18.39
N MET A 138 4.72 5.87 -18.48
CA MET A 138 4.46 4.44 -18.68
C MET A 138 3.66 3.83 -17.51
N LEU A 139 3.96 4.21 -16.26
CA LEU A 139 3.19 3.80 -15.09
C LEU A 139 1.75 4.33 -15.13
N LEU A 140 1.55 5.57 -15.56
CA LEU A 140 0.21 6.15 -15.75
C LEU A 140 -0.54 5.47 -16.89
N GLY A 141 0.12 5.13 -17.99
CA GLY A 141 -0.43 4.35 -19.09
C GLY A 141 -0.91 2.96 -18.64
N TYR A 142 -0.09 2.27 -17.84
CA TYR A 142 -0.47 1.01 -17.21
C TYR A 142 -1.71 1.19 -16.31
N TYR A 143 -1.72 2.22 -15.46
CA TYR A 143 -2.89 2.53 -14.62
C TYR A 143 -4.16 2.70 -15.45
N ARG A 144 -4.11 3.51 -16.51
CA ARG A 144 -5.25 3.74 -17.40
C ARG A 144 -5.72 2.45 -18.06
N GLY A 145 -4.82 1.65 -18.63
CA GLY A 145 -5.16 0.39 -19.27
C GLY A 145 -5.80 -0.62 -18.31
N GLU A 146 -5.35 -0.66 -17.05
CA GLU A 146 -5.96 -1.51 -16.04
C GLU A 146 -7.36 -1.02 -15.62
N LYS A 147 -7.57 0.30 -15.57
CA LYS A 147 -8.89 0.89 -15.33
C LYS A 147 -9.86 0.58 -16.48
N GLU A 148 -9.43 0.66 -17.71
CA GLU A 148 -10.23 0.33 -18.90
C GLU A 148 -10.65 -1.14 -18.92
N LYS A 149 -9.82 -2.05 -18.38
CA LYS A 149 -10.15 -3.46 -18.15
C LYS A 149 -11.10 -3.69 -16.95
N GLY A 150 -11.55 -2.62 -16.27
CA GLY A 150 -12.43 -2.69 -15.10
C GLY A 150 -11.74 -3.13 -13.81
N ARG A 151 -10.41 -3.13 -13.75
CA ARG A 151 -9.66 -3.48 -12.53
C ARG A 151 -9.71 -2.36 -11.50
N SER A 152 -9.84 -2.73 -10.22
CA SER A 152 -9.89 -1.78 -9.09
C SER A 152 -8.48 -1.44 -8.62
N ILE A 153 -7.74 -0.65 -9.40
CA ILE A 153 -6.47 -0.06 -8.97
C ILE A 153 -6.64 1.44 -8.74
N ASN A 154 -5.77 2.01 -7.91
CA ASN A 154 -5.74 3.44 -7.60
C ASN A 154 -4.33 4.01 -7.75
N LEU A 155 -4.21 5.34 -7.78
CA LEU A 155 -2.92 6.01 -7.92
C LEU A 155 -1.98 5.78 -6.71
N ALA A 156 -2.51 5.50 -5.52
CA ALA A 156 -1.69 5.11 -4.38
C ALA A 156 -0.94 3.78 -4.64
N TYR A 157 -1.56 2.84 -5.39
CA TYR A 157 -0.89 1.63 -5.83
C TYR A 157 0.24 1.95 -6.84
N ILE A 158 -0.01 2.87 -7.77
CA ILE A 158 1.00 3.33 -8.73
C ILE A 158 2.18 4.02 -8.02
N ASN A 159 1.90 4.84 -6.99
CA ASN A 159 2.94 5.46 -6.19
C ASN A 159 3.82 4.42 -5.47
N LYS A 160 3.22 3.36 -4.90
CA LYS A 160 3.99 2.25 -4.31
C LYS A 160 4.83 1.51 -5.35
N MET A 161 4.28 1.31 -6.54
CA MET A 161 5.00 0.69 -7.65
C MET A 161 6.19 1.55 -8.08
N ALA A 162 6.00 2.86 -8.23
CA ALA A 162 7.06 3.82 -8.54
C ALA A 162 8.19 3.78 -7.49
N ASN A 163 7.84 3.76 -6.20
CA ASN A 163 8.83 3.63 -5.13
C ASN A 163 9.62 2.31 -5.25
N SER A 164 8.93 1.17 -5.44
CA SER A 164 9.59 -0.13 -5.63
C SER A 164 10.51 -0.14 -6.86
N TRP A 165 10.09 0.47 -7.96
CA TRP A 165 10.90 0.56 -9.17
C TRP A 165 12.14 1.43 -8.98
N SER A 166 12.02 2.51 -8.22
CA SER A 166 13.17 3.33 -7.81
C SER A 166 14.18 2.51 -6.99
N GLU A 167 13.69 1.73 -6.02
CA GLU A 167 14.53 0.84 -5.19
C GLU A 167 15.17 -0.30 -6.02
N ASP A 168 14.46 -0.80 -7.02
CA ASP A 168 14.93 -1.82 -7.97
C ASP A 168 15.92 -1.26 -9.02
N GLY A 169 16.16 0.06 -9.03
CA GLY A 169 17.07 0.72 -9.94
C GLY A 169 16.56 0.90 -11.36
N VAL A 170 15.25 0.90 -11.57
CA VAL A 170 14.63 1.22 -12.87
C VAL A 170 14.91 2.67 -13.21
N ARG A 171 15.69 2.90 -14.25
CA ARG A 171 16.12 4.25 -14.68
C ARG A 171 15.90 4.50 -16.18
N THR A 172 15.53 3.46 -16.93
CA THR A 172 15.33 3.58 -18.37
C THR A 172 13.96 3.09 -18.78
N VAL A 173 13.53 3.53 -19.96
CA VAL A 173 12.30 3.04 -20.61
C VAL A 173 12.34 1.52 -20.82
N ALA A 174 13.52 0.98 -21.16
CA ALA A 174 13.68 -0.46 -21.37
C ALA A 174 13.46 -1.27 -20.09
N ASP A 175 14.02 -0.81 -18.94
CA ASP A 175 13.80 -1.44 -17.64
C ASP A 175 12.31 -1.42 -17.26
N ALA A 176 11.66 -0.28 -17.50
CA ALA A 176 10.22 -0.10 -17.24
C ALA A 176 9.37 -1.01 -18.12
N ASP A 177 9.71 -1.16 -19.40
CA ASP A 177 9.00 -2.03 -20.34
C ASP A 177 9.12 -3.50 -19.92
N GLU A 178 10.31 -3.97 -19.52
CA GLU A 178 10.50 -5.31 -18.98
C GLU A 178 9.61 -5.57 -17.76
N LYS A 179 9.54 -4.62 -16.83
CA LYS A 179 8.67 -4.71 -15.65
C LYS A 179 7.19 -4.77 -16.04
N LEU A 180 6.75 -3.95 -17.00
CA LEU A 180 5.37 -3.93 -17.49
C LEU A 180 5.00 -5.22 -18.23
N LEU A 181 5.91 -5.77 -19.03
CA LEU A 181 5.72 -7.06 -19.69
C LEU A 181 5.54 -8.18 -18.68
N TYR A 182 6.38 -8.22 -17.64
CA TYR A 182 6.24 -9.17 -16.54
C TYR A 182 4.88 -9.04 -15.85
N LEU A 183 4.46 -7.82 -15.51
CA LEU A 183 3.15 -7.55 -14.90
C LEU A 183 2.00 -7.98 -15.80
N SER A 184 2.06 -7.63 -17.09
CA SER A 184 1.04 -8.02 -18.08
C SER A 184 0.93 -9.54 -18.24
N GLY A 185 2.05 -10.25 -18.25
CA GLY A 185 2.07 -11.71 -18.30
C GLY A 185 1.40 -12.33 -17.06
N THR A 186 1.77 -11.84 -15.88
CA THR A 186 1.17 -12.27 -14.61
C THR A 186 -0.33 -11.96 -14.55
N ASP A 187 -0.75 -10.80 -15.08
CA ASP A 187 -2.15 -10.41 -15.10
C ASP A 187 -2.99 -11.29 -16.04
N LYS A 188 -2.46 -11.66 -17.20
CA LYS A 188 -3.11 -12.63 -18.10
C LYS A 188 -3.27 -14.00 -17.45
N LEU A 189 -2.23 -14.47 -16.76
CA LEU A 189 -2.29 -15.73 -16.03
C LEU A 189 -3.28 -15.65 -14.86
N TRP A 190 -3.32 -14.54 -14.15
CA TRP A 190 -4.31 -14.28 -13.12
C TRP A 190 -5.73 -14.40 -13.65
N ASP A 191 -6.04 -13.76 -14.77
CA ASP A 191 -7.37 -13.81 -15.39
C ASP A 191 -7.76 -15.24 -15.77
N LYS A 192 -6.82 -16.04 -16.31
CA LYS A 192 -7.02 -17.46 -16.58
C LYS A 192 -7.31 -18.27 -15.31
N VAL A 193 -6.50 -18.08 -14.27
CA VAL A 193 -6.68 -18.77 -12.96
C VAL A 193 -8.05 -18.43 -12.35
N ILE A 194 -8.46 -17.17 -12.41
CA ILE A 194 -9.78 -16.75 -11.92
C ILE A 194 -10.91 -17.36 -12.75
N ALA A 195 -10.77 -17.41 -14.07
CA ALA A 195 -11.72 -18.07 -14.95
C ALA A 195 -11.83 -19.58 -14.66
N MET A 196 -10.70 -20.27 -14.48
CA MET A 196 -10.65 -21.69 -14.15
C MET A 196 -11.29 -21.99 -12.78
N THR A 197 -10.95 -21.19 -11.75
CA THR A 197 -11.38 -21.45 -10.36
C THR A 197 -12.78 -20.96 -10.06
N GLY A 198 -13.29 -19.99 -10.81
CA GLY A 198 -14.56 -19.31 -10.53
C GLY A 198 -14.53 -18.40 -9.30
N ILE A 199 -13.35 -18.10 -8.76
CA ILE A 199 -13.18 -17.20 -7.62
C ILE A 199 -13.51 -15.77 -8.05
N ARG A 200 -14.40 -15.10 -7.30
CA ARG A 200 -14.78 -13.71 -7.59
C ARG A 200 -13.79 -12.73 -6.97
N HIS A 201 -12.70 -12.45 -7.65
CA HIS A 201 -11.76 -11.39 -7.30
C HIS A 201 -11.61 -10.40 -8.45
N ARG A 202 -11.72 -9.10 -8.16
CA ARG A 202 -11.55 -8.07 -9.18
C ARG A 202 -10.08 -7.75 -9.46
N SER A 203 -9.23 -7.82 -8.43
CA SER A 203 -7.80 -7.51 -8.56
C SER A 203 -6.98 -8.34 -7.59
N PRO A 204 -5.82 -8.87 -7.99
CA PRO A 204 -4.94 -9.63 -7.09
C PRO A 204 -4.28 -8.71 -6.05
N THR A 205 -4.10 -9.20 -4.84
CA THR A 205 -3.17 -8.61 -3.88
C THR A 205 -1.72 -8.85 -4.36
N ALA A 206 -0.76 -8.08 -3.85
CA ALA A 206 0.66 -8.27 -4.19
C ALA A 206 1.13 -9.73 -3.93
N ARG A 207 0.70 -10.32 -2.81
CA ARG A 207 1.01 -11.73 -2.48
C ARG A 207 0.39 -12.73 -3.46
N GLN A 208 -0.86 -12.49 -3.87
CA GLN A 208 -1.54 -13.37 -4.85
C GLN A 208 -0.89 -13.24 -6.23
N ARG A 209 -0.50 -12.04 -6.62
CA ARG A 209 0.22 -11.78 -7.88
C ARG A 209 1.54 -12.55 -7.91
N GLN A 210 2.33 -12.45 -6.84
CA GLN A 210 3.60 -13.19 -6.72
C GLN A 210 3.37 -14.71 -6.78
N MET A 211 2.37 -15.22 -6.07
CA MET A 211 2.02 -16.63 -6.06
C MET A 211 1.66 -17.14 -7.46
N VAL A 212 0.83 -16.40 -8.21
CA VAL A 212 0.46 -16.77 -9.59
C VAL A 212 1.65 -16.64 -10.55
N ALA A 213 2.52 -15.63 -10.36
CA ALA A 213 3.76 -15.52 -11.12
C ALA A 213 4.69 -16.73 -10.91
N ASP A 214 4.83 -17.18 -9.66
CA ASP A 214 5.61 -18.38 -9.33
C ASP A 214 5.01 -19.63 -9.99
N TRP A 215 3.68 -19.75 -10.01
CA TRP A 215 3.01 -20.87 -10.70
C TRP A 215 3.27 -20.85 -12.21
N GLY A 216 3.19 -19.68 -12.85
CA GLY A 216 3.44 -19.57 -14.31
C GLY A 216 4.87 -19.84 -14.70
N ARG A 217 5.83 -19.65 -13.77
CA ARG A 217 7.23 -20.01 -13.99
C ARG A 217 7.49 -21.52 -13.83
N ASP A 218 6.82 -22.15 -12.85
CA ASP A 218 7.15 -23.49 -12.39
C ASP A 218 6.26 -24.58 -13.03
N PHE A 219 5.07 -24.23 -13.55
CA PHE A 219 4.06 -25.18 -14.04
C PHE A 219 3.46 -24.76 -15.37
N SER A 220 3.11 -25.73 -16.20
CA SER A 220 2.34 -25.52 -17.43
C SER A 220 0.88 -25.18 -17.13
N GLU A 221 0.17 -24.63 -18.12
CA GLU A 221 -1.25 -24.30 -18.00
C GLU A 221 -2.11 -25.55 -17.70
N ASP A 222 -1.78 -26.71 -18.31
CA ASP A 222 -2.47 -27.97 -18.05
C ASP A 222 -2.33 -28.43 -16.60
N MET A 223 -1.14 -28.25 -16.01
CA MET A 223 -0.93 -28.54 -14.59
C MET A 223 -1.72 -27.62 -13.67
N LEU A 224 -1.85 -26.34 -14.03
CA LEU A 224 -2.68 -25.40 -13.31
C LEU A 224 -4.17 -25.79 -13.38
N GLN A 225 -4.63 -26.24 -14.56
CA GLN A 225 -5.99 -26.75 -14.72
C GLN A 225 -6.21 -28.00 -13.85
N LEU A 226 -5.30 -28.98 -13.88
CA LEU A 226 -5.39 -30.19 -13.05
C LEU A 226 -5.42 -29.85 -11.55
N ALA A 227 -4.58 -28.90 -11.09
CA ALA A 227 -4.60 -28.44 -9.70
C ALA A 227 -5.93 -27.76 -9.32
N CYS A 228 -6.53 -27.05 -10.27
CA CYS A 228 -7.85 -26.45 -10.11
C CYS A 228 -8.95 -27.52 -10.00
N ASP A 229 -8.91 -28.55 -10.79
CA ASP A 229 -9.90 -29.64 -10.78
C ASP A 229 -9.79 -30.42 -9.46
N ILE A 230 -8.59 -30.77 -9.01
CA ILE A 230 -8.35 -31.36 -7.69
C ILE A 230 -8.89 -30.48 -6.56
N MET A 231 -8.71 -29.17 -6.66
CA MET A 231 -9.25 -28.23 -5.68
C MET A 231 -10.78 -28.27 -5.66
N LYS A 232 -11.42 -28.27 -6.83
CA LYS A 232 -12.90 -28.30 -6.94
C LYS A 232 -13.49 -29.60 -6.41
N GLU A 233 -12.79 -30.72 -6.61
CA GLU A 233 -13.24 -32.04 -6.12
C GLU A 233 -13.13 -32.18 -4.59
N ASN A 234 -12.13 -31.54 -3.99
CA ASN A 234 -11.76 -31.77 -2.59
C ASN A 234 -12.04 -30.56 -1.66
N ALA A 235 -12.55 -29.46 -2.17
CA ALA A 235 -12.85 -28.27 -1.37
C ALA A 235 -14.25 -27.75 -1.65
N ASP A 236 -15.04 -27.54 -0.58
CA ASP A 236 -16.40 -26.97 -0.67
C ASP A 236 -16.41 -25.56 -1.27
N LYS A 237 -15.31 -24.82 -1.12
CA LYS A 237 -15.15 -23.47 -1.67
C LYS A 237 -13.83 -23.33 -2.39
N PRO A 238 -13.83 -22.76 -3.61
CA PRO A 238 -12.60 -22.51 -4.36
C PRO A 238 -11.63 -21.61 -3.56
N SER A 239 -10.35 -22.03 -3.47
CA SER A 239 -9.33 -21.33 -2.69
C SER A 239 -7.96 -21.39 -3.38
N LEU A 240 -7.41 -20.22 -3.69
CA LEU A 240 -6.05 -20.12 -4.24
C LEU A 240 -5.00 -20.73 -3.30
N LYS A 241 -5.23 -20.63 -1.99
CA LYS A 241 -4.33 -21.24 -0.99
C LYS A 241 -4.33 -22.77 -1.07
N TYR A 242 -5.50 -23.38 -1.32
CA TYR A 242 -5.57 -24.84 -1.53
C TYR A 242 -4.81 -25.24 -2.79
N MET A 243 -5.07 -24.53 -3.89
CA MET A 243 -4.39 -24.75 -5.16
C MET A 243 -2.85 -24.61 -5.02
N ASP A 244 -2.37 -23.60 -4.30
CA ASP A 244 -0.95 -23.43 -3.96
C ASP A 244 -0.40 -24.63 -3.19
N SER A 245 -1.15 -25.20 -2.26
CA SER A 245 -0.73 -26.38 -1.51
C SER A 245 -0.60 -27.63 -2.38
N VAL A 246 -1.46 -27.80 -3.38
CA VAL A 246 -1.40 -28.91 -4.35
C VAL A 246 -0.15 -28.75 -5.23
N LEU A 247 0.03 -27.58 -5.82
CA LEU A 247 1.16 -27.27 -6.69
C LEU A 247 2.51 -27.42 -5.96
N ARG A 248 2.61 -26.95 -4.72
CA ARG A 248 3.83 -27.13 -3.91
C ARG A 248 4.17 -28.60 -3.61
N ARG A 249 3.16 -29.48 -3.54
CA ARG A 249 3.43 -30.93 -3.40
C ARG A 249 4.03 -31.53 -4.67
N TRP A 250 3.65 -31.02 -5.83
CA TRP A 250 4.18 -31.50 -7.12
C TRP A 250 5.59 -30.97 -7.42
N LYS A 251 5.99 -29.86 -6.80
CA LYS A 251 7.32 -29.28 -6.94
C LYS A 251 8.40 -30.01 -6.10
N LYS A 252 8.00 -30.84 -5.13
CA LYS A 252 8.92 -31.66 -4.31
C LYS A 252 9.32 -32.92 -5.04
#